data_fb3c15e4cc63252adc40649fdb0e0b54
#
_entry.id   fb3c15e4cc63252adc40649fdb0e0b54
#
_cell.length_a   1.000
_cell.length_b   1.000
_cell.length_c   1.000
_cell.angle_alpha   90.00
_cell.angle_beta   90.00
_cell.angle_gamma   90.00
#
_symmetry.space_group_name_H-M   'P 1'
#
loop_
_entity.id
_entity.type
_entity.pdbx_description
1 polymer ?
#
loop_
_entity_poly.entity_id
_entity_poly.type
_entity_poly.pdbx_seq_one_letter_code
_entity_poly.pdbx_strand_id
1 'polypeptide(L)'
;MKFIERAAACGIVALVVAGCAGQQTTTPATPASTATVPATPAAAPTAPTATPYGSTRIVKSRDGRFEGEMVGNAAAGSKFSKLAIGMTMNEVMASVGGPDGMTSNETGKRWIPFYFGNDARRIQVFYKGEGCLTYTGGNAWGGGGNELIRITATSQLTCME
;
A
#
# COMPACT_ATOMS: atom_id res chain seq x y z
N MET A 1 -16.69 -18.29 -42.96
CA MET A 1 -15.93 -18.15 -44.24
C MET A 1 -14.85 -17.10 -44.06
N LYS A 2 -13.63 -17.47 -44.45
CA LYS A 2 -12.37 -16.71 -44.60
C LYS A 2 -11.55 -16.44 -43.34
N PHE A 3 -10.68 -17.40 -43.09
CA PHE A 3 -9.40 -17.30 -42.42
C PHE A 3 -8.48 -16.31 -43.15
N ILE A 4 -7.78 -15.47 -42.44
CA ILE A 4 -6.56 -14.82 -42.93
C ILE A 4 -5.47 -15.04 -41.92
N GLU A 5 -4.64 -16.07 -42.18
CA GLU A 5 -3.30 -16.22 -41.68
C GLU A 5 -2.44 -15.07 -42.21
N ARG A 6 -1.66 -14.45 -41.36
CA ARG A 6 -0.45 -13.73 -41.75
C ARG A 6 0.69 -14.09 -40.80
N ALA A 7 1.50 -15.00 -41.27
CA ALA A 7 2.88 -15.22 -40.82
C ALA A 7 3.78 -14.13 -41.44
N ALA A 8 4.69 -13.60 -40.63
CA ALA A 8 5.94 -12.94 -41.06
C ALA A 8 6.81 -12.89 -39.83
N ALA A 9 7.78 -13.77 -39.67
CA ALA A 9 9.14 -13.72 -40.19
C ALA A 9 10.06 -12.82 -39.35
N CYS A 10 10.84 -13.45 -38.47
CA CYS A 10 12.30 -13.44 -38.38
C CYS A 10 13.01 -12.07 -38.43
N GLY A 11 13.69 -11.73 -37.33
CA GLY A 11 14.70 -10.71 -37.30
C GLY A 11 15.61 -10.91 -36.06
N ILE A 12 16.57 -11.87 -36.17
CA ILE A 12 17.65 -12.05 -35.23
C ILE A 12 18.67 -10.96 -35.52
N VAL A 13 18.88 -10.03 -34.59
CA VAL A 13 20.05 -9.13 -34.58
C VAL A 13 20.88 -9.48 -33.36
N ALA A 14 21.94 -10.23 -33.60
CA ALA A 14 23.01 -10.46 -32.65
C ALA A 14 23.93 -9.22 -32.65
N LEU A 15 23.97 -8.51 -31.55
CA LEU A 15 25.00 -7.48 -31.29
C LEU A 15 26.00 -8.05 -30.27
N VAL A 16 27.15 -8.44 -30.78
CA VAL A 16 28.35 -8.75 -30.03
C VAL A 16 29.02 -7.42 -29.69
N VAL A 17 29.14 -7.09 -28.40
CA VAL A 17 30.02 -6.01 -27.95
C VAL A 17 31.10 -6.62 -27.06
N ALA A 18 32.30 -6.61 -27.60
CA ALA A 18 33.55 -7.04 -27.00
C ALA A 18 33.99 -6.07 -25.87
N GLY A 19 34.64 -6.65 -24.93
CA GLY A 19 35.32 -6.25 -23.76
C GLY A 19 35.95 -4.86 -23.63
N CYS A 20 35.99 -4.43 -22.37
CA CYS A 20 37.04 -3.59 -21.80
C CYS A 20 37.38 -4.14 -20.42
N ALA A 21 38.55 -4.75 -20.35
CA ALA A 21 39.25 -5.07 -19.12
C ALA A 21 39.72 -3.76 -18.47
N GLY A 22 39.12 -3.37 -17.36
CA GLY A 22 39.58 -2.26 -16.53
C GLY A 22 40.39 -2.79 -15.37
N GLN A 23 41.68 -2.37 -15.31
CA GLN A 23 42.67 -2.69 -14.31
C GLN A 23 42.20 -2.41 -12.88
N GLN A 24 42.34 -3.42 -12.03
CA GLN A 24 42.24 -3.26 -10.58
C GLN A 24 43.52 -2.57 -10.06
N THR A 25 43.37 -1.33 -9.61
CA THR A 25 44.37 -0.64 -8.82
C THR A 25 44.16 -1.06 -7.36
N THR A 26 45.08 -1.87 -6.85
CA THR A 26 45.13 -2.24 -5.44
C THR A 26 45.63 -1.06 -4.62
N THR A 27 44.70 -0.42 -3.89
CA THR A 27 45.03 0.55 -2.85
C THR A 27 45.11 -0.18 -1.49
N PRO A 28 46.11 0.07 -0.64
CA PRO A 28 46.25 -0.62 0.63
C PRO A 28 45.11 -0.25 1.58
N ALA A 29 44.54 -1.30 2.19
CA ALA A 29 43.51 -1.18 3.18
C ALA A 29 44.02 -0.48 4.45
N THR A 30 43.43 0.68 4.77
CA THR A 30 43.47 1.27 6.10
C THR A 30 42.45 0.50 6.98
N PRO A 31 42.80 0.10 8.21
CA PRO A 31 41.86 -0.60 9.07
C PRO A 31 40.68 0.32 9.41
N ALA A 32 39.52 -0.02 8.87
CA ALA A 32 38.28 0.64 9.23
C ALA A 32 37.94 0.34 10.69
N SER A 33 37.91 1.38 11.48
CA SER A 33 37.38 1.39 12.85
C SER A 33 35.95 0.90 12.81
N THR A 34 35.67 -0.21 13.47
CA THR A 34 34.33 -0.79 13.61
C THR A 34 33.50 0.13 14.48
N ALA A 35 32.80 1.07 13.85
CA ALA A 35 31.73 1.82 14.53
C ALA A 35 30.57 0.84 14.73
N THR A 36 30.44 0.34 15.95
CA THR A 36 29.24 -0.36 16.41
C THR A 36 28.06 0.62 16.35
N VAL A 37 27.26 0.48 15.31
CA VAL A 37 25.98 1.18 15.23
C VAL A 37 25.09 0.59 16.34
N PRO A 38 24.59 1.40 17.28
CA PRO A 38 23.63 0.91 18.26
C PRO A 38 22.41 0.41 17.49
N ALA A 39 22.09 -0.87 17.64
CA ALA A 39 20.83 -1.41 17.14
C ALA A 39 19.70 -0.63 17.78
N THR A 40 18.95 0.12 16.95
CA THR A 40 17.68 0.72 17.37
C THR A 40 16.79 -0.40 17.87
N PRO A 41 16.25 -0.34 19.09
CA PRO A 41 15.36 -1.36 19.59
C PRO A 41 14.19 -1.48 18.62
N ALA A 42 13.95 -2.70 18.11
CA ALA A 42 12.76 -3.01 17.37
C ALA A 42 11.56 -2.57 18.22
N ALA A 43 10.74 -1.67 17.68
CA ALA A 43 9.56 -1.19 18.36
C ALA A 43 8.71 -2.40 18.76
N ALA A 44 8.51 -2.59 20.04
CA ALA A 44 7.61 -3.60 20.57
C ALA A 44 6.22 -3.40 19.95
N PRO A 45 5.45 -4.47 19.67
CA PRO A 45 4.10 -4.34 19.16
C PRO A 45 3.29 -3.45 20.12
N THR A 46 2.86 -2.30 19.61
CA THR A 46 2.09 -1.32 20.36
C THR A 46 0.81 -1.97 20.84
N ALA A 47 0.58 -1.94 22.15
CA ALA A 47 -0.66 -2.44 22.74
C ALA A 47 -1.87 -1.77 22.07
N PRO A 48 -3.01 -2.48 21.91
CA PRO A 48 -4.20 -1.93 21.27
C PRO A 48 -4.68 -0.69 22.03
N THR A 49 -4.68 0.45 21.34
CA THR A 49 -5.22 1.72 21.88
C THR A 49 -6.73 1.70 21.74
N ALA A 50 -7.45 1.90 22.83
CA ALA A 50 -8.90 2.02 22.81
C ALA A 50 -9.29 3.38 22.19
N THR A 51 -10.06 3.36 21.11
CA THR A 51 -10.64 4.53 20.48
C THR A 51 -12.16 4.58 20.77
N PRO A 52 -12.86 5.70 20.54
CA PRO A 52 -14.32 5.75 20.65
C PRO A 52 -15.05 4.71 19.81
N TYR A 53 -14.40 4.16 18.80
CA TYR A 53 -14.93 3.15 17.86
C TYR A 53 -14.52 1.71 18.21
N GLY A 54 -13.89 1.47 19.35
CA GLY A 54 -13.43 0.15 19.77
C GLY A 54 -11.90 0.01 19.83
N SER A 55 -11.42 -1.21 20.00
CA SER A 55 -9.98 -1.49 20.03
C SER A 55 -9.37 -1.33 18.64
N THR A 56 -8.26 -0.59 18.56
CA THR A 56 -7.44 -0.47 17.35
C THR A 56 -6.32 -1.49 17.41
N ARG A 57 -6.10 -2.20 16.32
CA ARG A 57 -4.97 -3.12 16.14
C ARG A 57 -4.24 -2.82 14.84
N ILE A 58 -2.93 -2.92 14.89
CA ILE A 58 -2.09 -2.81 13.71
C ILE A 58 -2.00 -4.19 13.04
N VAL A 59 -2.20 -4.21 11.74
CA VAL A 59 -2.19 -5.44 10.93
C VAL A 59 -1.31 -5.22 9.71
N LYS A 60 -0.45 -6.19 9.41
CA LYS A 60 0.36 -6.13 8.18
C LYS A 60 -0.52 -6.29 6.95
N SER A 61 -0.17 -5.56 5.89
CA SER A 61 -0.78 -5.73 4.58
C SER A 61 -0.55 -7.17 4.07
N ARG A 62 -1.43 -7.64 3.19
CA ARG A 62 -1.34 -9.00 2.62
C ARG A 62 0.00 -9.30 1.91
N ASP A 63 0.67 -8.27 1.41
CA ASP A 63 1.99 -8.37 0.78
C ASP A 63 3.16 -8.04 1.73
N GLY A 64 2.86 -7.71 2.99
CA GLY A 64 3.85 -7.42 4.03
C GLY A 64 4.61 -6.10 3.86
N ARG A 65 4.29 -5.27 2.85
CA ARG A 65 5.03 -4.05 2.53
C ARG A 65 4.76 -2.90 3.48
N PHE A 66 3.59 -2.87 4.10
CA PHE A 66 3.21 -1.83 5.05
C PHE A 66 2.27 -2.36 6.12
N GLU A 67 2.01 -1.55 7.10
CA GLU A 67 1.06 -1.82 8.18
C GLU A 67 -0.15 -0.91 8.05
N GLY A 68 -1.32 -1.46 8.29
CA GLY A 68 -2.56 -0.72 8.35
C GLY A 68 -3.29 -0.94 9.66
N GLU A 69 -4.42 -0.29 9.82
CA GLU A 69 -5.19 -0.28 11.05
C GLU A 69 -6.53 -1.00 10.89
N MET A 70 -6.87 -1.80 11.89
CA MET A 70 -8.22 -2.32 12.06
C MET A 70 -8.80 -1.76 13.35
N VAL A 71 -9.90 -1.02 13.22
CA VAL A 71 -10.63 -0.41 14.34
C VAL A 71 -11.94 -1.17 14.52
N GLY A 72 -12.19 -1.63 15.73
CA GLY A 72 -13.32 -2.50 16.03
C GLY A 72 -13.12 -3.94 15.52
N ASN A 73 -14.19 -4.73 15.63
CA ASN A 73 -14.24 -6.09 15.14
C ASN A 73 -15.37 -6.22 14.11
N ALA A 74 -15.02 -6.65 12.90
CA ALA A 74 -16.02 -7.06 11.94
C ALA A 74 -16.79 -8.26 12.51
N ALA A 75 -18.11 -8.16 12.59
CA ALA A 75 -18.95 -9.26 13.04
C ALA A 75 -18.78 -10.48 12.12
N ALA A 76 -18.97 -11.68 12.67
CA ALA A 76 -19.04 -12.89 11.86
C ALA A 76 -20.17 -12.74 10.84
N GLY A 77 -19.85 -12.88 9.54
CA GLY A 77 -20.81 -12.67 8.45
C GLY A 77 -20.88 -11.23 7.92
N SER A 78 -20.23 -10.26 8.55
CA SER A 78 -20.03 -8.91 8.01
C SER A 78 -19.29 -8.97 6.67
N LYS A 79 -19.61 -8.05 5.78
CA LYS A 79 -18.88 -7.86 4.52
C LYS A 79 -17.40 -7.63 4.78
N PHE A 80 -17.07 -6.90 5.85
CA PHE A 80 -15.70 -6.55 6.22
C PHE A 80 -14.87 -7.72 6.75
N SER A 81 -15.50 -8.84 7.14
CA SER A 81 -14.77 -10.04 7.57
C SER A 81 -13.93 -10.69 6.46
N LYS A 82 -14.21 -10.36 5.19
CA LYS A 82 -13.50 -10.86 4.01
C LYS A 82 -12.37 -9.95 3.54
N LEU A 83 -12.24 -8.79 4.16
CA LEU A 83 -11.29 -7.76 3.74
C LEU A 83 -9.95 -7.91 4.45
N ALA A 84 -8.89 -7.58 3.73
CA ALA A 84 -7.52 -7.55 4.25
C ALA A 84 -6.85 -6.22 3.90
N ILE A 85 -6.01 -5.72 4.80
CA ILE A 85 -5.16 -4.56 4.54
C ILE A 85 -4.30 -4.82 3.30
N GLY A 86 -4.18 -3.83 2.41
CA GLY A 86 -3.47 -3.95 1.13
C GLY A 86 -4.31 -4.43 -0.04
N MET A 87 -5.62 -4.67 0.15
CA MET A 87 -6.52 -4.88 -0.98
C MET A 87 -6.74 -3.58 -1.75
N THR A 88 -6.84 -3.67 -3.05
CA THR A 88 -7.21 -2.53 -3.89
C THR A 88 -8.70 -2.23 -3.78
N MET A 89 -9.10 -1.00 -4.07
CA MET A 89 -10.51 -0.60 -4.07
C MET A 89 -11.36 -1.48 -5.01
N ASN A 90 -10.84 -1.85 -6.18
CA ASN A 90 -11.53 -2.72 -7.12
C ASN A 90 -11.75 -4.14 -6.58
N GLU A 91 -10.75 -4.71 -5.89
CA GLU A 91 -10.87 -6.02 -5.24
C GLU A 91 -11.91 -5.99 -4.12
N VAL A 92 -11.91 -4.91 -3.34
CA VAL A 92 -12.91 -4.72 -2.28
C VAL A 92 -14.31 -4.62 -2.88
N MET A 93 -14.51 -3.79 -3.90
CA MET A 93 -15.81 -3.66 -4.57
C MET A 93 -16.29 -4.98 -5.18
N ALA A 94 -15.37 -5.78 -5.73
CA ALA A 94 -15.70 -7.10 -6.24
C ALA A 94 -16.14 -8.08 -5.15
N SER A 95 -15.59 -7.93 -3.93
CA SER A 95 -15.83 -8.83 -2.80
C SER A 95 -17.08 -8.49 -1.99
N VAL A 96 -17.36 -7.19 -1.80
CA VAL A 96 -18.41 -6.70 -0.88
C VAL A 96 -19.45 -5.81 -1.54
N GLY A 97 -19.25 -5.49 -2.81
CA GLY A 97 -20.14 -4.63 -3.59
C GLY A 97 -19.70 -3.16 -3.56
N GLY A 98 -20.44 -2.32 -4.27
CA GLY A 98 -20.21 -0.89 -4.30
C GLY A 98 -20.48 -0.22 -2.95
N PRO A 99 -19.81 0.91 -2.66
CA PRO A 99 -20.04 1.66 -1.44
C PRO A 99 -21.32 2.51 -1.51
N ASP A 100 -21.84 2.87 -0.34
CA ASP A 100 -22.96 3.79 -0.22
C ASP A 100 -22.53 5.26 -0.34
N GLY A 101 -21.26 5.55 -0.03
CA GLY A 101 -20.70 6.89 -0.15
C GLY A 101 -19.18 6.86 -0.20
N MET A 102 -18.61 7.93 -0.76
CA MET A 102 -17.17 8.11 -0.87
C MET A 102 -16.81 9.58 -0.69
N THR A 103 -15.74 9.82 0.06
CA THR A 103 -15.14 11.14 0.21
C THR A 103 -13.64 11.09 0.02
N SER A 104 -13.04 12.19 -0.36
CA SER A 104 -11.60 12.26 -0.60
C SER A 104 -11.02 13.50 0.08
N ASN A 105 -10.01 13.29 0.91
CA ASN A 105 -9.35 14.35 1.67
C ASN A 105 -7.85 14.38 1.33
N GLU A 106 -7.30 15.57 1.20
CA GLU A 106 -5.87 15.76 1.02
C GLU A 106 -5.16 15.71 2.36
N THR A 107 -4.01 15.06 2.40
CA THR A 107 -3.16 15.05 3.59
C THR A 107 -2.15 16.19 3.53
N GLY A 108 -1.56 16.57 4.68
CA GLY A 108 -0.48 17.55 4.71
C GLY A 108 0.71 17.21 3.82
N LYS A 109 0.89 15.93 3.47
CA LYS A 109 1.96 15.46 2.58
C LYS A 109 1.83 15.95 1.15
N ARG A 110 0.63 16.36 0.72
CA ARG A 110 0.42 16.97 -0.59
C ARG A 110 1.24 18.25 -0.79
N TRP A 111 1.52 18.96 0.28
CA TRP A 111 2.22 20.24 0.26
C TRP A 111 3.75 20.10 0.41
N ILE A 112 4.26 18.87 0.58
CA ILE A 112 5.69 18.60 0.60
C ILE A 112 6.20 18.60 -0.84
N PRO A 113 7.16 19.49 -1.21
CA PRO A 113 7.76 19.49 -2.54
C PRO A 113 8.36 18.10 -2.87
N PHE A 114 8.13 17.62 -4.08
CA PHE A 114 8.66 16.33 -4.57
C PHE A 114 8.24 15.10 -3.74
N TYR A 115 7.08 15.17 -3.10
CA TYR A 115 6.53 13.99 -2.43
C TYR A 115 5.90 13.03 -3.45
N PHE A 116 6.48 11.84 -3.57
CA PHE A 116 6.04 10.78 -4.50
C PHE A 116 5.34 9.60 -3.79
N GLY A 117 5.12 9.70 -2.47
CA GLY A 117 4.38 8.68 -1.73
C GLY A 117 2.92 8.59 -2.19
N ASN A 118 2.30 7.43 -1.99
CA ASN A 118 0.92 7.16 -2.44
C ASN A 118 -0.17 7.67 -1.49
N ASP A 119 0.20 8.39 -0.43
CA ASP A 119 -0.70 8.86 0.63
C ASP A 119 -0.79 10.40 0.75
N ALA A 120 -0.51 11.14 -0.35
CA ALA A 120 -0.78 12.58 -0.42
C ALA A 120 -2.28 12.91 -0.34
N ARG A 121 -3.12 11.94 -0.63
CA ARG A 121 -4.57 11.96 -0.51
C ARG A 121 -5.05 10.70 0.16
N ARG A 122 -6.16 10.77 0.87
CA ARG A 122 -6.88 9.62 1.41
C ARG A 122 -8.29 9.59 0.86
N ILE A 123 -8.76 8.40 0.54
CA ILE A 123 -10.13 8.15 0.08
C ILE A 123 -10.83 7.37 1.18
N GLN A 124 -11.90 7.92 1.71
CA GLN A 124 -12.76 7.24 2.68
C GLN A 124 -14.01 6.75 1.98
N VAL A 125 -14.34 5.50 2.19
CA VAL A 125 -15.45 4.81 1.56
C VAL A 125 -16.37 4.30 2.64
N PHE A 126 -17.64 4.60 2.52
CA PHE A 126 -18.65 4.29 3.51
C PHE A 126 -19.56 3.15 3.05
N TYR A 127 -19.78 2.20 3.94
CA TYR A 127 -20.73 1.08 3.79
C TYR A 127 -21.73 1.11 4.93
N LYS A 128 -23.01 1.34 4.59
CA LYS A 128 -24.09 1.46 5.58
C LYS A 128 -24.22 0.18 6.40
N GLY A 129 -24.16 0.33 7.74
CA GLY A 129 -24.30 -0.77 8.68
C GLY A 129 -23.04 -1.64 8.89
N GLU A 130 -21.98 -1.41 8.11
CA GLU A 130 -20.72 -2.15 8.21
C GLU A 130 -19.58 -1.26 8.77
N GLY A 131 -19.50 -0.01 8.29
CA GLY A 131 -18.46 0.94 8.69
C GLY A 131 -17.79 1.64 7.53
N CYS A 132 -16.49 1.90 7.71
CA CYS A 132 -15.69 2.69 6.79
C CYS A 132 -14.39 2.02 6.41
N LEU A 133 -13.99 2.27 5.19
CA LEU A 133 -12.71 1.84 4.65
C LEU A 133 -11.91 3.07 4.24
N THR A 134 -10.63 3.12 4.57
CA THR A 134 -9.74 4.21 4.14
C THR A 134 -8.68 3.65 3.22
N TYR A 135 -8.53 4.29 2.07
CA TYR A 135 -7.55 3.95 1.04
C TYR A 135 -6.53 5.08 0.87
N THR A 136 -5.36 4.72 0.38
CA THR A 136 -4.43 5.71 -0.17
C THR A 136 -5.01 6.28 -1.46
N GLY A 137 -4.90 7.59 -1.66
CA GLY A 137 -5.45 8.28 -2.84
C GLY A 137 -4.41 8.66 -3.88
N GLY A 138 -3.19 8.16 -3.75
CA GLY A 138 -2.09 8.48 -4.65
C GLY A 138 -1.30 9.72 -4.26
N ASN A 139 -0.32 10.05 -5.09
CA ASN A 139 0.51 11.23 -4.94
C ASN A 139 -0.12 12.47 -5.61
N ALA A 140 0.49 13.63 -5.44
CA ALA A 140 0.03 14.90 -6.02
C ALA A 140 0.02 14.88 -7.57
N TRP A 141 0.79 13.99 -8.18
CA TRP A 141 1.00 13.87 -9.63
C TRP A 141 0.14 12.78 -10.28
N GLY A 142 -0.76 12.15 -9.51
CA GLY A 142 -1.71 11.15 -10.01
C GLY A 142 -1.20 9.70 -10.02
N GLY A 143 -0.02 9.43 -9.46
CA GLY A 143 0.51 8.06 -9.37
C GLY A 143 0.22 7.38 -8.04
N GLY A 144 0.15 6.03 -8.04
CA GLY A 144 -0.08 5.21 -6.86
C GLY A 144 -1.49 5.31 -6.28
N GLY A 145 -1.69 4.72 -5.11
CA GLY A 145 -2.95 4.82 -4.37
C GLY A 145 -3.90 3.64 -4.57
N ASN A 146 -5.10 3.78 -4.01
CA ASN A 146 -6.18 2.79 -3.99
C ASN A 146 -5.90 1.53 -3.15
N GLU A 147 -4.90 1.56 -2.27
CA GLU A 147 -4.61 0.47 -1.34
C GLU A 147 -5.33 0.70 0.00
N LEU A 148 -6.01 -0.33 0.50
CA LEU A 148 -6.73 -0.31 1.77
C LEU A 148 -5.73 -0.25 2.93
N ILE A 149 -5.77 0.84 3.70
CA ILE A 149 -4.87 1.10 4.82
C ILE A 149 -5.56 1.07 6.18
N ARG A 150 -6.89 1.28 6.22
CA ARG A 150 -7.66 1.22 7.47
C ARG A 150 -9.03 0.61 7.23
N ILE A 151 -9.44 -0.27 8.14
CA ILE A 151 -10.78 -0.85 8.22
C ILE A 151 -11.37 -0.41 9.55
N THR A 152 -12.48 0.33 9.52
CA THR A 152 -13.22 0.73 10.72
C THR A 152 -14.57 0.02 10.71
N ALA A 153 -14.67 -1.05 11.49
CA ALA A 153 -15.91 -1.81 11.66
C ALA A 153 -16.76 -1.15 12.74
N THR A 154 -17.78 -0.42 12.35
CA THR A 154 -18.71 0.25 13.25
C THR A 154 -20.08 0.33 12.62
N SER A 155 -21.13 0.13 13.43
CA SER A 155 -22.50 0.36 12.98
C SER A 155 -22.91 1.85 12.97
N GLN A 156 -22.04 2.71 13.50
CA GLN A 156 -22.28 4.15 13.54
C GLN A 156 -21.93 4.79 12.20
N LEU A 157 -22.79 5.72 11.75
CA LEU A 157 -22.67 6.42 10.46
C LEU A 157 -21.54 7.45 10.39
N THR A 158 -20.76 7.61 11.44
CA THR A 158 -19.77 8.67 11.56
C THR A 158 -18.37 8.10 11.30
N CYS A 159 -17.94 8.18 10.05
CA CYS A 159 -16.57 7.88 9.63
C CYS A 159 -15.71 9.15 9.51
N MET A 160 -16.14 10.22 10.12
CA MET A 160 -15.42 11.49 10.07
C MET A 160 -14.33 11.52 11.13
N GLU A 161 -13.08 11.64 10.67
CA GLU A 161 -11.96 12.24 11.40
C GLU A 161 -11.80 13.69 10.94
#